data_131e68ba531338752699d249bfa81126
#
_entry.id   131e68ba531338752699d249bfa81126
#
_cell.length_a   1.000
_cell.length_b   1.000
_cell.length_c   1.000
_cell.angle_alpha   90.00
_cell.angle_beta   90.00
_cell.angle_gamma   90.00
#
_symmetry.space_group_name_H-M   'P 1'
#
loop_
_entity.id
_entity.type
_entity.pdbx_description
1 polymer ?
#
loop_
_entity_poly.entity_id
_entity_poly.type
_entity_poly.pdbx_seq_one_letter_code
_entity_poly.pdbx_strand_id
1 'polypeptide(L)'
;MIGEGKQIAQYNETFGAPFCEFVGTECSSIDLLNGRGAMEGGNEPNRSNTIDGCTDGNYGVYHEDESIDKIVVRSGGVDGSGSGGILEAGENATIAATVYGGEFDYVDFYYSVSLFEPDWQYIGTAEVLDKGIQEIEMEYTMPRGDPQVVRVNLRHGGKTSKCPAGGFDESDDIVFSVINPSDPPS
;
A
#
# COMPACT_ATOMS: atom_id res chain seq x y z
N MET A 1 7.25 -12.59 -16.38
CA MET A 1 8.23 -11.80 -17.17
C MET A 1 8.92 -10.85 -16.19
N ILE A 2 10.25 -10.81 -16.13
CA ILE A 2 10.98 -9.91 -15.24
C ILE A 2 11.12 -8.58 -15.97
N GLY A 3 10.55 -7.49 -15.41
CA GLY A 3 10.81 -6.14 -15.84
C GLY A 3 12.09 -5.63 -15.15
N GLU A 4 13.05 -5.15 -15.92
CA GLU A 4 14.23 -4.52 -15.33
C GLU A 4 13.83 -3.12 -14.82
N GLY A 5 13.93 -2.89 -13.49
CA GLY A 5 13.77 -1.58 -12.89
C GLY A 5 12.44 -1.33 -12.18
N LYS A 6 12.12 -0.06 -12.02
CA LYS A 6 10.91 0.41 -11.35
C LYS A 6 9.67 0.16 -12.21
N GLN A 7 8.62 -0.37 -11.60
CA GLN A 7 7.33 -0.59 -12.25
C GLN A 7 6.34 0.49 -11.82
N ILE A 8 5.52 0.92 -12.76
CA ILE A 8 4.38 1.80 -12.51
C ILE A 8 3.12 0.97 -12.62
N ALA A 9 2.32 0.97 -11.55
CA ALA A 9 1.07 0.25 -11.51
C ALA A 9 0.05 0.82 -12.52
N GLN A 10 -0.78 -0.08 -13.03
CA GLN A 10 -1.99 0.27 -13.77
C GLN A 10 -3.20 -0.22 -12.96
N TYR A 11 -4.29 0.54 -13.00
CA TYR A 11 -5.51 0.09 -12.34
C TYR A 11 -6.01 -1.19 -12.99
N ASN A 12 -6.29 -2.19 -12.16
CA ASN A 12 -6.80 -3.49 -12.59
C ASN A 12 -8.24 -3.67 -12.11
N GLU A 13 -9.21 -3.67 -13.04
CA GLU A 13 -10.63 -3.78 -12.72
C GLU A 13 -11.01 -5.13 -12.06
N THR A 14 -10.24 -6.19 -12.29
CA THR A 14 -10.48 -7.50 -11.68
C THR A 14 -10.13 -7.50 -10.20
N PHE A 15 -9.06 -6.81 -9.83
CA PHE A 15 -8.63 -6.69 -8.44
C PHE A 15 -9.28 -5.49 -7.73
N GLY A 16 -9.74 -4.49 -8.48
CA GLY A 16 -10.23 -3.25 -7.92
C GLY A 16 -9.14 -2.36 -7.32
N ALA A 17 -7.89 -2.53 -7.73
CA ALA A 17 -6.72 -1.84 -7.19
C ALA A 17 -5.61 -1.65 -8.24
N PRO A 18 -4.65 -0.72 -8.02
CA PRO A 18 -3.43 -0.63 -8.81
C PRO A 18 -2.62 -1.93 -8.80
N PHE A 19 -2.10 -2.33 -9.95
CA PHE A 19 -1.34 -3.57 -10.13
C PHE A 19 -0.09 -3.39 -10.97
N CYS A 20 1.07 -3.84 -10.46
CA CYS A 20 2.30 -4.05 -11.22
C CYS A 20 2.39 -5.51 -11.68
N GLU A 21 2.05 -5.75 -12.95
CA GLU A 21 2.01 -7.10 -13.53
C GLU A 21 3.40 -7.75 -13.63
N PHE A 22 4.45 -6.95 -13.80
CA PHE A 22 5.80 -7.46 -13.95
C PHE A 22 6.61 -7.25 -12.67
N VAL A 23 7.44 -8.24 -12.34
CA VAL A 23 8.38 -8.12 -11.22
C VAL A 23 9.42 -7.06 -11.54
N GLY A 24 9.64 -6.14 -10.63
CA GLY A 24 10.64 -5.09 -10.71
C GLY A 24 11.38 -4.91 -9.40
N THR A 25 12.19 -3.87 -9.32
CA THR A 25 12.84 -3.43 -8.07
C THR A 25 11.89 -2.60 -7.19
N GLU A 26 10.82 -2.08 -7.79
CA GLU A 26 9.82 -1.23 -7.15
C GLU A 26 8.49 -1.33 -7.92
N CYS A 27 7.38 -1.23 -7.20
CA CYS A 27 6.03 -1.03 -7.73
C CYS A 27 5.45 0.24 -7.12
N SER A 28 5.03 1.19 -7.96
CA SER A 28 4.47 2.49 -7.52
C SER A 28 3.08 2.71 -8.09
N SER A 29 2.14 3.11 -7.22
CA SER A 29 0.78 3.52 -7.65
C SER A 29 0.77 4.86 -8.39
N ILE A 30 1.84 5.67 -8.28
CA ILE A 30 1.86 7.07 -8.75
C ILE A 30 0.56 7.82 -8.36
N ASP A 31 -0.16 8.39 -9.33
CA ASP A 31 -1.34 9.23 -9.09
C ASP A 31 -2.67 8.44 -9.02
N LEU A 32 -2.63 7.10 -9.01
CA LEU A 32 -3.85 6.28 -9.02
C LEU A 32 -4.62 6.32 -7.69
N LEU A 33 -3.93 6.68 -6.60
CA LEU A 33 -4.50 6.79 -5.25
C LEU A 33 -4.62 8.24 -4.78
N ASN A 34 -4.31 9.21 -5.64
CA ASN A 34 -4.23 10.62 -5.28
C ASN A 34 -5.63 11.22 -5.08
N GLY A 35 -6.16 11.07 -3.88
CA GLY A 35 -7.50 11.55 -3.57
C GLY A 35 -8.02 11.08 -2.23
N ARG A 36 -9.32 11.09 -2.09
CA ARG A 36 -10.08 10.58 -0.95
C ARG A 36 -11.41 9.99 -1.41
N GLY A 37 -11.40 8.89 -2.09
CA GLY A 37 -12.61 8.18 -2.47
C GLY A 37 -13.69 9.07 -3.06
N ALA A 38 -14.81 9.26 -2.34
CA ALA A 38 -15.96 10.04 -2.79
C ALA A 38 -15.94 11.53 -2.39
N MET A 39 -14.91 11.98 -1.68
CA MET A 39 -14.87 13.31 -1.06
C MET A 39 -14.47 14.42 -2.03
N GLU A 40 -14.76 15.68 -1.64
CA GLU A 40 -14.45 16.84 -2.47
C GLU A 40 -12.93 17.09 -2.55
N GLY A 41 -12.46 17.50 -3.72
CA GLY A 41 -11.10 18.01 -3.98
C GLY A 41 -10.10 16.97 -4.44
N GLY A 42 -10.37 15.69 -4.31
CA GLY A 42 -9.49 14.62 -4.77
C GLY A 42 -9.69 14.31 -6.27
N ASN A 43 -8.63 13.85 -6.90
CA ASN A 43 -8.64 13.38 -8.28
C ASN A 43 -8.45 11.85 -8.38
N GLU A 44 -8.77 11.13 -7.32
CA GLU A 44 -8.67 9.68 -7.31
C GLU A 44 -9.52 9.10 -8.47
N PRO A 45 -8.88 8.50 -9.47
CA PRO A 45 -9.56 8.06 -10.69
C PRO A 45 -10.48 6.87 -10.46
N ASN A 46 -10.17 6.06 -9.44
CA ASN A 46 -10.92 4.85 -9.09
C ASN A 46 -11.17 4.86 -7.59
N ARG A 47 -12.42 4.74 -7.20
CA ARG A 47 -12.81 4.75 -5.79
C ARG A 47 -12.72 3.36 -5.20
N SER A 48 -12.48 3.32 -3.88
CA SER A 48 -12.32 2.07 -3.15
C SER A 48 -11.24 1.22 -3.80
N ASN A 49 -10.03 1.77 -3.96
CA ASN A 49 -8.86 1.06 -4.49
C ASN A 49 -8.43 -0.10 -3.58
N THR A 50 -9.38 -0.93 -3.19
CA THR A 50 -9.22 -2.07 -2.29
C THR A 50 -9.77 -3.34 -2.89
N ILE A 51 -9.00 -4.44 -2.76
CA ILE A 51 -9.32 -5.72 -3.41
C ILE A 51 -10.54 -6.43 -2.82
N ASP A 52 -10.98 -6.05 -1.63
CA ASP A 52 -12.11 -6.66 -0.91
C ASP A 52 -13.28 -5.69 -0.64
N GLY A 53 -13.22 -4.49 -1.22
CA GLY A 53 -14.28 -3.49 -1.10
C GLY A 53 -14.29 -2.76 0.24
N CYS A 54 -13.16 -2.72 0.97
CA CYS A 54 -13.00 -1.79 2.07
C CYS A 54 -13.13 -0.36 1.55
N THR A 55 -14.00 0.44 2.15
CA THR A 55 -14.32 1.78 1.66
C THR A 55 -13.78 2.84 2.59
N ASP A 56 -13.41 3.97 1.99
CA ASP A 56 -13.01 5.15 2.74
C ASP A 56 -14.17 5.75 3.54
N GLY A 57 -13.80 6.57 4.53
CA GLY A 57 -14.74 7.39 5.28
C GLY A 57 -15.49 8.39 4.41
N ASN A 58 -16.54 8.98 4.96
CA ASN A 58 -17.45 9.87 4.22
C ASN A 58 -17.28 11.35 4.57
N TYR A 59 -16.23 11.70 5.34
CA TYR A 59 -15.97 13.06 5.79
C TYR A 59 -14.58 13.52 5.36
N GLY A 60 -14.42 14.84 5.25
CA GLY A 60 -13.17 15.49 4.99
C GLY A 60 -13.05 16.15 3.64
N VAL A 61 -11.97 16.88 3.43
CA VAL A 61 -11.59 17.56 2.20
C VAL A 61 -10.16 17.19 1.89
N TYR A 62 -9.89 16.86 0.64
CA TYR A 62 -8.56 16.46 0.18
C TYR A 62 -7.49 17.52 0.51
N HIS A 63 -6.41 17.11 1.17
CA HIS A 63 -5.31 17.94 1.67
C HIS A 63 -5.70 19.03 2.68
N GLU A 64 -6.88 18.90 3.29
CA GLU A 64 -7.24 19.60 4.53
C GLU A 64 -7.40 18.59 5.68
N ASP A 65 -7.91 17.42 5.33
CA ASP A 65 -8.07 16.24 6.16
C ASP A 65 -7.23 15.08 5.59
N GLU A 66 -7.34 13.89 6.17
CA GLU A 66 -6.51 12.72 5.87
C GLU A 66 -6.64 12.28 4.41
N SER A 67 -5.51 11.94 3.77
CA SER A 67 -5.50 11.28 2.45
C SER A 67 -4.29 10.38 2.27
N ILE A 68 -4.46 9.29 1.52
CA ILE A 68 -3.38 8.47 0.99
C ILE A 68 -3.17 8.90 -0.47
N ASP A 69 -2.00 9.44 -0.79
CA ASP A 69 -1.74 9.99 -2.11
C ASP A 69 -0.99 8.99 -3.00
N LYS A 70 -0.18 8.11 -2.39
CA LYS A 70 0.64 7.17 -3.14
C LYS A 70 1.13 6.04 -2.24
N ILE A 71 1.20 4.84 -2.81
CA ILE A 71 1.87 3.69 -2.20
C ILE A 71 2.97 3.19 -3.13
N VAL A 72 4.14 2.92 -2.55
CA VAL A 72 5.28 2.32 -3.24
C VAL A 72 5.75 1.11 -2.45
N VAL A 73 5.93 -0.02 -3.11
CA VAL A 73 6.62 -1.19 -2.55
C VAL A 73 7.95 -1.33 -3.26
N ARG A 74 9.07 -1.32 -2.52
CA ARG A 74 10.41 -1.43 -3.09
C ARG A 74 11.24 -2.51 -2.38
N SER A 75 12.14 -3.13 -3.10
CA SER A 75 13.07 -4.12 -2.53
C SER A 75 14.06 -3.46 -1.58
N GLY A 76 14.43 -4.14 -0.49
CA GLY A 76 15.35 -3.69 0.54
C GLY A 76 14.68 -3.03 1.74
N GLY A 77 15.46 -2.91 2.83
CA GLY A 77 15.03 -2.25 4.05
C GLY A 77 15.07 -0.72 3.98
N VAL A 78 14.45 -0.07 4.96
CA VAL A 78 14.40 1.40 5.09
C VAL A 78 15.79 2.02 5.24
N ASP A 79 16.76 1.29 5.75
CA ASP A 79 18.17 1.68 5.88
C ASP A 79 18.98 1.51 4.58
N GLY A 80 18.33 1.08 3.48
CA GLY A 80 18.97 0.76 2.22
C GLY A 80 19.62 -0.63 2.18
N SER A 81 19.45 -1.46 3.21
CA SER A 81 19.92 -2.84 3.21
C SER A 81 19.18 -3.66 2.15
N GLY A 82 19.92 -4.46 1.37
CA GLY A 82 19.35 -5.26 0.28
C GLY A 82 18.80 -4.46 -0.91
N SER A 83 19.05 -3.15 -0.96
CA SER A 83 18.56 -2.30 -2.05
C SER A 83 19.22 -2.65 -3.39
N GLY A 84 18.41 -2.67 -4.46
CA GLY A 84 18.87 -2.90 -5.83
C GLY A 84 18.54 -4.30 -6.38
N GLY A 85 17.94 -5.17 -5.56
CA GLY A 85 17.35 -6.43 -6.02
C GLY A 85 15.95 -6.23 -6.58
N ILE A 86 15.40 -7.28 -7.15
CA ILE A 86 13.98 -7.35 -7.52
C ILE A 86 13.15 -7.72 -6.29
N LEU A 87 11.83 -7.52 -6.38
CA LEU A 87 10.88 -7.98 -5.36
C LEU A 87 10.86 -9.51 -5.35
N GLU A 88 11.44 -10.09 -4.29
CA GLU A 88 11.66 -11.54 -4.17
C GLU A 88 11.22 -12.02 -2.78
N ALA A 89 10.49 -13.14 -2.73
CA ALA A 89 10.03 -13.75 -1.48
C ALA A 89 11.22 -14.21 -0.62
N GLY A 90 11.16 -13.90 0.67
CA GLY A 90 12.22 -14.14 1.65
C GLY A 90 13.12 -12.93 1.87
N GLU A 91 13.11 -11.95 0.97
CA GLU A 91 13.87 -10.72 1.10
C GLU A 91 13.04 -9.60 1.77
N ASN A 92 13.73 -8.61 2.33
CA ASN A 92 13.07 -7.44 2.89
C ASN A 92 12.55 -6.52 1.80
N ALA A 93 11.40 -5.92 2.06
CA ALA A 93 10.83 -4.85 1.26
C ALA A 93 10.39 -3.69 2.17
N THR A 94 10.42 -2.50 1.61
CA THR A 94 9.89 -1.29 2.23
C THR A 94 8.60 -0.89 1.53
N ILE A 95 7.55 -0.67 2.32
CA ILE A 95 6.32 0.00 1.89
C ILE A 95 6.46 1.47 2.25
N ALA A 96 6.38 2.36 1.27
CA ALA A 96 6.37 3.79 1.47
C ALA A 96 5.00 4.36 1.09
N ALA A 97 4.30 4.92 2.04
CA ALA A 97 3.02 5.58 1.85
C ALA A 97 3.21 7.09 1.91
N THR A 98 2.85 7.80 0.85
CA THR A 98 2.72 9.25 0.89
C THR A 98 1.31 9.56 1.37
N VAL A 99 1.21 10.24 2.51
CA VAL A 99 -0.06 10.57 3.16
C VAL A 99 -0.11 12.06 3.47
N TYR A 100 -1.31 12.62 3.48
CA TYR A 100 -1.60 13.89 4.16
C TYR A 100 -2.32 13.55 5.46
N GLY A 101 -1.82 14.02 6.58
CA GLY A 101 -2.41 13.74 7.89
C GLY A 101 -1.93 14.75 8.95
N GLY A 102 -2.20 14.47 10.20
CA GLY A 102 -1.87 15.35 11.33
C GLY A 102 -1.82 14.64 12.67
N GLU A 103 -1.98 15.40 13.73
CA GLU A 103 -2.00 14.85 15.10
C GLU A 103 -3.13 13.83 15.27
N PHE A 104 -2.83 12.71 15.93
CA PHE A 104 -3.72 11.57 16.18
C PHE A 104 -4.02 10.69 14.97
N ASP A 105 -3.32 10.90 13.84
CA ASP A 105 -3.41 10.02 12.69
C ASP A 105 -2.35 8.92 12.76
N TYR A 106 -2.76 7.74 12.31
CA TYR A 106 -1.94 6.53 12.30
C TYR A 106 -2.04 5.85 10.97
N VAL A 107 -0.90 5.38 10.47
CA VAL A 107 -0.81 4.58 9.25
C VAL A 107 -0.60 3.12 9.65
N ASP A 108 -1.58 2.27 9.36
CA ASP A 108 -1.50 0.82 9.56
C ASP A 108 -1.15 0.13 8.25
N PHE A 109 -0.23 -0.83 8.32
CA PHE A 109 0.25 -1.59 7.16
C PHE A 109 -0.13 -3.06 7.29
N TYR A 110 -0.64 -3.62 6.21
CA TYR A 110 -1.00 -5.03 6.09
C TYR A 110 -0.52 -5.60 4.76
N TYR A 111 -0.38 -6.92 4.69
CA TYR A 111 -0.20 -7.64 3.43
C TYR A 111 -1.10 -8.87 3.35
N SER A 112 -1.34 -9.35 2.14
CA SER A 112 -1.90 -10.67 1.89
C SER A 112 -1.27 -11.29 0.64
N VAL A 113 -1.21 -12.63 0.60
CA VAL A 113 -0.81 -13.42 -0.57
C VAL A 113 -2.03 -14.02 -1.29
N SER A 114 -3.23 -13.74 -0.79
CA SER A 114 -4.50 -14.14 -1.39
C SER A 114 -5.28 -12.89 -1.80
N LEU A 115 -5.61 -12.76 -3.07
CA LEU A 115 -6.27 -11.57 -3.60
C LEU A 115 -7.80 -11.64 -3.57
N PHE A 116 -8.38 -12.84 -3.70
CA PHE A 116 -9.84 -13.01 -3.78
C PHE A 116 -10.49 -13.27 -2.42
N GLU A 117 -9.75 -13.86 -1.51
CA GLU A 117 -10.13 -14.08 -0.10
C GLU A 117 -8.93 -13.66 0.76
N PRO A 118 -8.71 -12.34 0.95
CA PRO A 118 -7.49 -11.86 1.57
C PRO A 118 -7.43 -12.23 3.07
N ASP A 119 -6.37 -12.94 3.42
CA ASP A 119 -5.98 -13.19 4.81
C ASP A 119 -4.96 -12.13 5.24
N TRP A 120 -5.47 -10.98 5.64
CA TRP A 120 -4.67 -9.82 5.98
C TRP A 120 -3.78 -10.07 7.20
N GLN A 121 -2.48 -10.00 6.97
CA GLN A 121 -1.44 -10.06 7.99
C GLN A 121 -1.00 -8.65 8.36
N TYR A 122 -1.06 -8.33 9.64
CA TYR A 122 -0.62 -7.03 10.15
C TYR A 122 0.91 -6.95 10.16
N ILE A 123 1.45 -5.85 9.64
CA ILE A 123 2.88 -5.56 9.60
C ILE A 123 3.24 -4.62 10.76
N GLY A 124 2.57 -3.48 10.84
CA GLY A 124 2.88 -2.46 11.84
C GLY A 124 2.01 -1.22 11.72
N THR A 125 2.18 -0.32 12.69
CA THR A 125 1.56 1.02 12.71
C THR A 125 2.65 2.07 12.89
N ALA A 126 2.55 3.15 12.15
CA ALA A 126 3.34 4.37 12.36
C ALA A 126 2.41 5.54 12.71
N GLU A 127 2.86 6.44 13.55
CA GLU A 127 2.16 7.68 13.90
C GLU A 127 2.52 8.79 12.90
N VAL A 128 1.54 9.56 12.48
CA VAL A 128 1.75 10.78 11.70
C VAL A 128 2.10 11.90 12.67
N LEU A 129 3.32 12.44 12.57
CA LEU A 129 3.85 13.35 13.59
C LEU A 129 3.47 14.81 13.37
N ASP A 130 3.39 15.24 12.11
CA ASP A 130 3.15 16.62 11.74
C ASP A 130 1.95 16.73 10.79
N LYS A 131 1.27 17.87 10.80
CA LYS A 131 0.23 18.14 9.81
C LYS A 131 0.85 18.42 8.44
N GLY A 132 0.37 17.72 7.42
CA GLY A 132 0.76 17.92 6.02
C GLY A 132 1.14 16.63 5.31
N ILE A 133 1.74 16.79 4.14
CA ILE A 133 2.18 15.65 3.31
C ILE A 133 3.46 15.06 3.90
N GLN A 134 3.46 13.75 4.15
CA GLN A 134 4.60 12.99 4.67
C GLN A 134 4.74 11.66 3.94
N GLU A 135 5.96 11.15 3.86
CA GLU A 135 6.22 9.77 3.47
C GLU A 135 6.46 8.94 4.74
N ILE A 136 5.62 7.93 4.94
CA ILE A 136 5.69 7.00 6.06
C ILE A 136 6.13 5.65 5.53
N GLU A 137 7.18 5.10 6.12
CA GLU A 137 7.79 3.87 5.65
C GLU A 137 7.61 2.73 6.66
N MET A 138 7.39 1.52 6.15
CA MET A 138 7.32 0.30 6.93
C MET A 138 8.07 -0.83 6.22
N GLU A 139 8.95 -1.50 6.95
CA GLU A 139 9.69 -2.66 6.45
C GLU A 139 8.96 -3.96 6.81
N TYR A 140 9.00 -4.93 5.90
CA TYR A 140 8.57 -6.30 6.16
C TYR A 140 9.36 -7.29 5.31
N THR A 141 9.39 -8.55 5.73
CA THR A 141 9.92 -9.64 4.92
C THR A 141 8.81 -10.18 4.03
N MET A 142 9.01 -10.15 2.71
CA MET A 142 8.03 -10.64 1.75
C MET A 142 7.81 -12.14 1.91
N PRO A 143 6.58 -12.62 2.14
CA PRO A 143 6.28 -14.03 2.18
C PRO A 143 6.32 -14.66 0.78
N ARG A 144 6.23 -15.98 0.69
CA ARG A 144 5.98 -16.67 -0.58
C ARG A 144 4.54 -16.42 -1.05
N GLY A 145 4.39 -16.25 -2.32
CA GLY A 145 3.13 -15.99 -3.03
C GLY A 145 3.31 -14.97 -4.14
N ASP A 146 2.58 -15.13 -5.23
CA ASP A 146 2.60 -14.23 -6.39
C ASP A 146 1.24 -14.27 -7.09
N PRO A 147 0.59 -13.12 -7.32
CA PRO A 147 0.97 -11.79 -6.82
C PRO A 147 0.68 -11.61 -5.31
N GLN A 148 1.25 -10.57 -4.73
CA GLN A 148 0.97 -10.11 -3.37
C GLN A 148 0.22 -8.79 -3.40
N VAL A 149 -0.39 -8.45 -2.28
CA VAL A 149 -1.04 -7.16 -2.06
C VAL A 149 -0.60 -6.56 -0.73
N VAL A 150 -0.40 -5.25 -0.74
CA VAL A 150 -0.20 -4.44 0.45
C VAL A 150 -1.39 -3.51 0.59
N ARG A 151 -1.91 -3.39 1.82
CA ARG A 151 -2.89 -2.38 2.23
C ARG A 151 -2.25 -1.37 3.15
N VAL A 152 -2.54 -0.11 2.89
CA VAL A 152 -2.26 1.02 3.77
C VAL A 152 -3.60 1.57 4.25
N ASN A 153 -3.74 1.73 5.56
CA ASN A 153 -4.89 2.40 6.15
C ASN A 153 -4.40 3.65 6.90
N LEU A 154 -4.94 4.80 6.55
CA LEU A 154 -4.76 6.04 7.32
C LEU A 154 -6.03 6.24 8.15
N ARG A 155 -5.89 6.26 9.48
CA ARG A 155 -7.02 6.40 10.40
C ARG A 155 -6.82 7.52 11.41
N HIS A 156 -7.91 8.22 11.72
CA HIS A 156 -7.93 9.23 12.77
C HIS A 156 -8.24 8.60 14.12
N GLY A 157 -7.22 8.37 14.95
CA GLY A 157 -7.38 7.70 16.25
C GLY A 157 -7.81 6.24 16.14
N GLY A 158 -8.60 5.77 17.10
CA GLY A 158 -9.20 4.44 17.08
C GLY A 158 -8.20 3.29 17.26
N LYS A 159 -8.61 2.08 16.83
CA LYS A 159 -7.80 0.86 16.90
C LYS A 159 -7.42 0.40 15.50
N THR A 160 -6.29 -0.28 15.40
CA THR A 160 -5.87 -0.98 14.18
C THR A 160 -6.98 -1.88 13.66
N SER A 161 -7.25 -1.78 12.36
CA SER A 161 -8.23 -2.60 11.66
C SER A 161 -7.78 -2.80 10.21
N LYS A 162 -7.98 -3.99 9.67
CA LYS A 162 -7.74 -4.25 8.24
C LYS A 162 -8.70 -3.50 7.32
N CYS A 163 -9.80 -2.99 7.87
CA CYS A 163 -10.75 -2.11 7.21
C CYS A 163 -11.32 -1.19 8.28
N PRO A 164 -10.70 -0.05 8.57
CA PRO A 164 -11.21 0.92 9.52
C PRO A 164 -12.51 1.53 8.99
N ALA A 165 -13.34 2.05 9.90
CA ALA A 165 -14.68 2.55 9.56
C ALA A 165 -14.94 3.95 10.12
N GLY A 166 -13.90 4.70 10.45
CA GLY A 166 -13.98 6.10 10.85
C GLY A 166 -14.40 6.99 9.68
N GLY A 167 -15.05 8.12 9.98
CA GLY A 167 -15.52 9.02 8.95
C GLY A 167 -14.40 9.70 8.15
N PHE A 168 -13.20 9.76 8.71
CA PHE A 168 -12.00 10.33 8.10
C PHE A 168 -10.99 9.26 7.68
N ASP A 169 -11.24 7.98 7.97
CA ASP A 169 -10.32 6.91 7.65
C ASP A 169 -10.26 6.66 6.14
N GLU A 170 -9.10 6.25 5.65
CA GLU A 170 -8.85 5.94 4.25
C GLU A 170 -8.11 4.62 4.11
N SER A 171 -8.39 3.87 3.06
CA SER A 171 -7.83 2.54 2.83
C SER A 171 -7.53 2.33 1.35
N ASP A 172 -6.27 2.02 1.04
CA ASP A 172 -5.83 1.75 -0.33
C ASP A 172 -4.95 0.52 -0.40
N ASP A 173 -5.05 -0.18 -1.51
CA ASP A 173 -4.26 -1.36 -1.84
C ASP A 173 -3.36 -1.12 -3.05
N ILE A 174 -2.23 -1.81 -3.08
CA ILE A 174 -1.41 -1.99 -4.27
C ILE A 174 -1.06 -3.46 -4.43
N VAL A 175 -1.31 -4.00 -5.62
CA VAL A 175 -1.00 -5.38 -6.00
C VAL A 175 0.30 -5.39 -6.81
N PHE A 176 1.16 -6.37 -6.59
CA PHE A 176 2.44 -6.46 -7.29
C PHE A 176 2.92 -7.91 -7.42
N SER A 177 3.65 -8.17 -8.50
CA SER A 177 4.26 -9.47 -8.74
C SER A 177 5.60 -9.62 -8.00
N VAL A 178 5.85 -10.84 -7.51
CA VAL A 178 7.00 -11.22 -6.68
C VAL A 178 7.64 -12.49 -7.26
N ILE A 179 8.96 -12.54 -7.28
CA ILE A 179 9.67 -13.80 -7.56
C ILE A 179 9.61 -14.72 -6.33
N ASN A 180 9.21 -15.95 -6.55
CA ASN A 180 9.36 -17.00 -5.56
C ASN A 180 10.62 -17.82 -5.93
N PRO A 181 11.70 -17.76 -5.14
CA PRO A 181 12.88 -18.57 -5.41
C PRO A 181 12.49 -20.05 -5.39
N SER A 182 13.10 -20.84 -6.29
CA SER A 182 12.95 -22.30 -6.26
C SER A 182 13.53 -22.85 -4.97
N ASP A 183 12.86 -23.84 -4.38
CA ASP A 183 13.42 -24.54 -3.22
C ASP A 183 14.80 -25.12 -3.59
N PRO A 184 15.79 -25.06 -2.68
CA PRO A 184 17.05 -25.73 -2.92
C PRO A 184 16.78 -27.23 -3.16
N PRO A 185 17.48 -27.89 -4.08
CA PRO A 185 17.32 -29.32 -4.29
C PRO A 185 17.56 -30.06 -2.99
N SER A 186 16.62 -30.89 -2.61
CA SER A 186 16.64 -31.76 -1.41
C SER A 186 17.73 -32.82 -1.51
#